data_dc9bc91188a6db586cfe0a2d9242a7ca
#
_entry.id   dc9bc91188a6db586cfe0a2d9242a7ca
#
_cell.length_a   1.000
_cell.length_b   1.000
_cell.length_c   1.000
_cell.angle_alpha   90.00
_cell.angle_beta   90.00
_cell.angle_gamma   90.00
#
_symmetry.space_group_name_H-M   'P 1'
#
loop_
_entity.id
_entity.type
_entity.pdbx_description
1 polymer ?
#
loop_
_entity_poly.entity_id
_entity_poly.type
_entity_poly.pdbx_seq_one_letter_code
_entity_poly.pdbx_strand_id
1 'polypeptide(L)'
;MGDSITEGTLQKFLKFPGDKVQADEIVALIETDKVTLDVRSTISGEIRELKVSEGESVVVGQEIMSYVPCLVENSLKQRDVVSKAEDLNVSVIVPTMGDSVSEGVIAALSSKPGSHVKKDELIAQIETDKVTIDVRSPDDGLVKYIVQEGETVCAGDVIAQILPSSGLSDVQVKTEIGSESSSSVFVSSTSTIKPCQSESRGESRVKMSRLRMRVSERLKSAQNTYAMLTTFNEIDMTNVINMRKKYKDQFQEKYGEKLGFMSTFVAASARALREEKSVNAVIENDEIVFKNFVDISVAVSSPKGLVVPVLRSADKMTFAQIEFEIGRYANKANDGTLSIDEMTGGTFTISNGGTFGSLAGTPIINPPQSAILGMHSIVHRPVCVGPENLIVARPMMNVALTYDHRLIDGREAVSFLRIIKKNVEDPLRMLTEL
;
A
#
# COMPACT_ATOMS: atom_id res chain seq x y z
N MET A 1 -23.90 -1.33 -22.91
CA MET A 1 -24.94 -0.75 -22.05
C MET A 1 -25.71 -1.91 -21.42
N GLY A 2 -26.02 -1.84 -20.13
CA GLY A 2 -26.80 -2.90 -19.47
C GLY A 2 -28.24 -2.95 -20.01
N ASP A 3 -28.91 -4.09 -19.90
CA ASP A 3 -30.21 -4.42 -20.51
C ASP A 3 -31.40 -3.48 -20.17
N SER A 4 -31.17 -2.35 -19.45
CA SER A 4 -32.25 -1.46 -18.98
C SER A 4 -32.12 0.00 -19.41
N ILE A 5 -31.14 0.37 -20.25
CA ILE A 5 -30.96 1.76 -20.73
C ILE A 5 -31.08 1.77 -22.23
N THR A 6 -32.14 2.43 -22.74
CA THR A 6 -32.49 2.48 -24.18
C THR A 6 -32.08 3.80 -24.84
N GLU A 7 -31.96 4.89 -24.08
CA GLU A 7 -31.64 6.23 -24.60
C GLU A 7 -30.74 7.01 -23.62
N GLY A 8 -30.00 7.98 -24.14
CA GLY A 8 -29.17 8.91 -23.36
C GLY A 8 -28.93 10.20 -24.14
N THR A 9 -28.47 11.25 -23.48
CA THR A 9 -28.15 12.55 -24.10
C THR A 9 -26.64 12.67 -24.29
N LEU A 10 -26.18 13.06 -25.48
CA LEU A 10 -24.77 13.31 -25.75
C LEU A 10 -24.31 14.56 -25.00
N GLN A 11 -23.47 14.40 -23.98
CA GLN A 11 -23.00 15.49 -23.15
C GLN A 11 -21.91 16.32 -23.84
N LYS A 12 -20.89 15.63 -24.37
CA LYS A 12 -19.74 16.28 -24.99
C LYS A 12 -18.97 15.34 -25.90
N PHE A 13 -18.41 15.87 -27.00
CA PHE A 13 -17.35 15.23 -27.76
C PHE A 13 -15.97 15.56 -27.18
N LEU A 14 -15.10 14.59 -27.08
CA LEU A 14 -13.70 14.75 -26.66
C LEU A 14 -12.75 14.79 -27.87
N LYS A 15 -13.24 14.43 -29.05
CA LYS A 15 -12.50 14.40 -30.32
C LYS A 15 -13.35 14.98 -31.43
N PHE A 16 -12.70 15.65 -32.37
CA PHE A 16 -13.33 16.40 -33.45
C PHE A 16 -12.93 15.89 -34.84
N PRO A 17 -13.65 16.23 -35.92
CA PRO A 17 -13.27 15.87 -37.26
C PRO A 17 -11.84 16.27 -37.60
N GLY A 18 -11.05 15.35 -38.13
CA GLY A 18 -9.61 15.50 -38.38
C GLY A 18 -8.69 14.95 -37.30
N ASP A 19 -9.22 14.60 -36.11
CA ASP A 19 -8.42 13.99 -35.05
C ASP A 19 -8.20 12.51 -35.32
N LYS A 20 -7.00 12.04 -35.00
CA LYS A 20 -6.66 10.61 -35.02
C LYS A 20 -7.00 9.99 -33.69
N VAL A 21 -7.71 8.88 -33.71
CA VAL A 21 -8.11 8.09 -32.56
C VAL A 21 -7.57 6.67 -32.64
N GLN A 22 -7.24 6.12 -31.50
CA GLN A 22 -6.83 4.71 -31.38
C GLN A 22 -8.02 3.86 -30.96
N ALA A 23 -7.93 2.55 -31.16
CA ALA A 23 -8.93 1.62 -30.63
C ALA A 23 -8.97 1.76 -29.10
N ASP A 24 -10.19 1.69 -28.51
CA ASP A 24 -10.50 1.90 -27.08
C ASP A 24 -10.27 3.32 -26.53
N GLU A 25 -9.91 4.31 -27.34
CA GLU A 25 -9.83 5.70 -26.92
C GLU A 25 -11.23 6.30 -26.72
N ILE A 26 -11.42 7.08 -25.62
CA ILE A 26 -12.70 7.71 -25.30
C ILE A 26 -12.91 8.90 -26.27
N VAL A 27 -14.02 8.87 -27.02
CA VAL A 27 -14.34 9.84 -28.07
C VAL A 27 -15.50 10.76 -27.71
N ALA A 28 -16.44 10.29 -26.88
CA ALA A 28 -17.60 11.06 -26.44
C ALA A 28 -18.12 10.61 -25.07
N LEU A 29 -18.89 11.48 -24.40
CA LEU A 29 -19.58 11.22 -23.15
C LEU A 29 -21.10 11.29 -23.37
N ILE A 30 -21.83 10.24 -22.96
CA ILE A 30 -23.29 10.17 -22.99
C ILE A 30 -23.82 10.14 -21.56
N GLU A 31 -24.68 11.07 -21.21
CA GLU A 31 -25.37 11.13 -19.94
C GLU A 31 -26.71 10.40 -20.04
N THR A 32 -26.96 9.50 -19.11
CA THR A 32 -28.24 8.79 -18.95
C THR A 32 -28.88 9.20 -17.62
N ASP A 33 -30.11 8.80 -17.36
CA ASP A 33 -30.84 9.09 -16.11
C ASP A 33 -30.15 8.54 -14.84
N LYS A 34 -29.17 7.65 -14.99
CA LYS A 34 -28.48 6.98 -13.86
C LYS A 34 -26.97 7.17 -13.83
N VAL A 35 -26.31 7.25 -14.97
CA VAL A 35 -24.84 7.26 -15.06
C VAL A 35 -24.38 7.93 -16.35
N THR A 36 -23.21 8.60 -16.31
CA THR A 36 -22.50 9.05 -17.52
C THR A 36 -21.67 7.88 -18.08
N LEU A 37 -21.83 7.61 -19.38
CA LEU A 37 -21.16 6.52 -20.08
C LEU A 37 -20.11 7.04 -21.04
N ASP A 38 -18.92 6.46 -20.99
CA ASP A 38 -17.82 6.73 -21.93
C ASP A 38 -18.04 5.96 -23.22
N VAL A 39 -18.06 6.66 -24.34
CA VAL A 39 -18.08 6.06 -25.67
C VAL A 39 -16.65 5.92 -26.18
N ARG A 40 -16.25 4.67 -26.47
CA ARG A 40 -14.90 4.36 -26.95
C ARG A 40 -14.90 4.01 -28.42
N SER A 41 -13.81 4.38 -29.10
CA SER A 41 -13.62 4.00 -30.51
C SER A 41 -13.36 2.50 -30.63
N THR A 42 -14.05 1.84 -31.55
CA THR A 42 -13.87 0.41 -31.83
C THR A 42 -12.69 0.11 -32.76
N ILE A 43 -12.18 1.13 -33.46
CA ILE A 43 -11.11 1.00 -34.46
C ILE A 43 -10.17 2.21 -34.40
N SER A 44 -8.91 2.01 -34.80
CA SER A 44 -7.98 3.10 -35.01
C SER A 44 -8.22 3.77 -36.37
N GLY A 45 -8.37 5.10 -36.38
CA GLY A 45 -8.66 5.83 -37.60
C GLY A 45 -8.69 7.33 -37.39
N GLU A 46 -9.02 8.09 -38.45
CA GLU A 46 -9.23 9.53 -38.43
C GLU A 46 -10.73 9.80 -38.47
N ILE A 47 -11.24 10.66 -37.55
CA ILE A 47 -12.64 11.05 -37.50
C ILE A 47 -12.94 11.91 -38.72
N ARG A 48 -13.91 11.50 -39.54
CA ARG A 48 -14.31 12.20 -40.74
C ARG A 48 -15.44 13.21 -40.49
N GLU A 49 -16.48 12.79 -39.77
CA GLU A 49 -17.69 13.56 -39.57
C GLU A 49 -18.41 13.15 -38.30
N LEU A 50 -18.97 14.13 -37.59
CA LEU A 50 -19.88 13.94 -36.48
C LEU A 50 -21.31 13.91 -36.98
N LYS A 51 -22.07 12.87 -36.69
CA LYS A 51 -23.47 12.68 -37.17
C LYS A 51 -24.54 13.17 -36.20
N VAL A 52 -24.12 13.54 -34.97
CA VAL A 52 -25.01 14.00 -33.90
C VAL A 52 -24.43 15.24 -33.26
N SER A 53 -25.26 16.13 -32.76
CA SER A 53 -24.85 17.37 -32.06
C SER A 53 -24.81 17.18 -30.55
N GLU A 54 -23.95 17.97 -29.85
CA GLU A 54 -23.93 18.01 -28.38
C GLU A 54 -25.31 18.44 -27.86
N GLY A 55 -25.83 17.74 -26.85
CA GLY A 55 -27.17 17.94 -26.29
C GLY A 55 -28.29 17.15 -26.97
N GLU A 56 -28.02 16.36 -28.01
CA GLU A 56 -29.00 15.57 -28.72
C GLU A 56 -29.19 14.19 -28.07
N SER A 57 -30.43 13.66 -28.06
CA SER A 57 -30.74 12.35 -27.55
C SER A 57 -30.31 11.27 -28.54
N VAL A 58 -29.58 10.26 -28.05
CA VAL A 58 -29.08 9.13 -28.84
C VAL A 58 -29.58 7.81 -28.27
N VAL A 59 -29.89 6.86 -29.16
CA VAL A 59 -30.36 5.52 -28.81
C VAL A 59 -29.27 4.47 -29.01
N VAL A 60 -29.38 3.34 -28.33
CA VAL A 60 -28.46 2.21 -28.47
C VAL A 60 -28.42 1.72 -29.91
N GLY A 61 -27.20 1.70 -30.50
CA GLY A 61 -26.99 1.27 -31.90
C GLY A 61 -26.98 2.43 -32.92
N GLN A 62 -27.22 3.67 -32.50
CA GLN A 62 -27.15 4.85 -33.38
C GLN A 62 -25.68 5.21 -33.68
N GLU A 63 -25.39 5.50 -34.94
CA GLU A 63 -24.09 6.00 -35.35
C GLU A 63 -23.91 7.48 -34.93
N ILE A 64 -22.92 7.75 -34.07
CA ILE A 64 -22.63 9.11 -33.60
C ILE A 64 -21.50 9.79 -34.38
N MET A 65 -20.60 9.03 -35.00
CA MET A 65 -19.50 9.54 -35.83
C MET A 65 -19.04 8.53 -36.87
N SER A 66 -18.37 9.01 -37.92
CA SER A 66 -17.79 8.17 -38.98
C SER A 66 -16.27 8.25 -38.96
N TYR A 67 -15.59 7.13 -39.20
CA TYR A 67 -14.14 6.99 -39.25
C TYR A 67 -13.67 6.63 -40.66
N VAL A 68 -12.50 7.13 -41.01
CA VAL A 68 -11.69 6.57 -42.09
C VAL A 68 -10.65 5.66 -41.42
N PRO A 69 -10.71 4.33 -41.60
CA PRO A 69 -9.74 3.46 -41.00
C PRO A 69 -8.34 3.81 -41.58
N CYS A 70 -7.40 4.20 -40.72
CA CYS A 70 -6.00 4.21 -41.08
C CYS A 70 -5.56 2.75 -41.20
N LEU A 71 -5.49 2.23 -42.40
CA LEU A 71 -4.73 1.04 -42.70
C LEU A 71 -3.29 1.36 -42.31
N VAL A 72 -2.85 0.76 -41.21
CA VAL A 72 -1.41 0.65 -40.93
C VAL A 72 -0.87 -0.20 -42.07
N GLU A 73 -0.45 0.47 -43.14
CA GLU A 73 0.32 -0.17 -44.17
C GLU A 73 1.62 -0.66 -43.54
N ASN A 74 1.69 -1.96 -43.29
CA ASN A 74 2.92 -2.71 -43.33
C ASN A 74 3.47 -2.56 -44.73
N SER A 75 4.17 -1.45 -44.99
CA SER A 75 4.91 -1.27 -46.24
C SER A 75 6.19 -2.10 -46.18
N LEU A 76 6.04 -3.35 -46.60
CA LEU A 76 7.09 -4.09 -47.23
C LEU A 76 7.43 -3.35 -48.56
N LYS A 77 8.29 -2.37 -48.47
CA LYS A 77 9.04 -1.90 -49.68
C LYS A 77 10.33 -2.65 -49.70
N GLN A 78 10.33 -3.68 -50.55
CA GLN A 78 11.53 -4.12 -51.23
C GLN A 78 12.29 -2.92 -51.79
N ARG A 79 13.50 -2.73 -51.35
CA ARG A 79 14.56 -2.09 -52.08
C ARG A 79 15.82 -2.92 -51.91
N ASP A 80 16.32 -3.27 -53.10
CA ASP A 80 17.47 -4.08 -53.37
C ASP A 80 18.77 -3.62 -52.69
N VAL A 81 19.46 -4.62 -52.17
CA VAL A 81 20.93 -4.84 -52.19
C VAL A 81 21.84 -3.61 -52.09
N VAL A 82 22.32 -3.36 -50.85
CA VAL A 82 23.77 -3.14 -50.62
C VAL A 82 24.09 -3.61 -49.17
N SER A 83 24.73 -4.75 -49.15
CA SER A 83 25.76 -5.30 -48.25
C SER A 83 25.91 -4.83 -46.81
N LYS A 84 25.70 -5.80 -45.90
CA LYS A 84 26.55 -6.23 -44.78
C LYS A 84 26.61 -5.40 -43.51
N ALA A 85 26.18 -6.11 -42.45
CA ALA A 85 26.56 -5.97 -41.06
C ALA A 85 25.62 -5.14 -40.18
N GLU A 86 24.33 -5.54 -40.07
CA GLU A 86 23.45 -5.13 -38.99
C GLU A 86 22.27 -6.13 -38.91
N ASP A 87 22.43 -7.24 -38.19
CA ASP A 87 21.28 -8.04 -37.71
C ASP A 87 21.77 -9.20 -36.82
N LEU A 88 22.25 -8.82 -35.62
CA LEU A 88 22.43 -9.78 -34.53
C LEU A 88 22.07 -9.12 -33.17
N ASN A 89 21.10 -8.20 -33.16
CA ASN A 89 20.59 -7.63 -31.91
C ASN A 89 19.50 -8.53 -31.37
N VAL A 90 19.72 -9.13 -30.20
CA VAL A 90 18.72 -9.92 -29.51
C VAL A 90 17.86 -8.95 -28.65
N SER A 91 16.57 -8.84 -28.99
CA SER A 91 15.65 -8.00 -28.26
C SER A 91 15.18 -8.71 -26.99
N VAL A 92 15.23 -8.00 -25.84
CA VAL A 92 14.67 -8.45 -24.56
C VAL A 92 13.24 -7.94 -24.44
N ILE A 93 12.30 -8.88 -24.41
CA ILE A 93 10.87 -8.61 -24.43
C ILE A 93 10.30 -8.86 -23.03
N VAL A 94 9.36 -8.03 -22.61
CA VAL A 94 8.59 -8.23 -21.37
C VAL A 94 7.80 -9.54 -21.44
N PRO A 95 7.99 -10.49 -20.51
CA PRO A 95 7.23 -11.74 -20.49
C PRO A 95 5.74 -11.50 -20.18
N THR A 96 4.89 -12.47 -20.51
CA THR A 96 3.46 -12.43 -20.16
C THR A 96 3.29 -12.38 -18.63
N MET A 97 2.52 -11.41 -18.17
CA MET A 97 2.36 -11.10 -16.72
C MET A 97 1.18 -11.85 -16.07
N GLY A 98 0.57 -12.84 -16.78
CA GLY A 98 -0.63 -13.58 -16.38
C GLY A 98 -1.93 -13.01 -16.94
N ASP A 99 -3.01 -13.81 -16.98
CA ASP A 99 -4.27 -13.52 -17.70
C ASP A 99 -5.03 -12.27 -17.21
N SER A 100 -4.61 -11.64 -16.12
CA SER A 100 -5.32 -10.50 -15.50
C SER A 100 -4.45 -9.24 -15.31
N VAL A 101 -3.20 -9.21 -15.82
CA VAL A 101 -2.28 -8.06 -15.69
C VAL A 101 -1.77 -7.66 -17.05
N SER A 102 -2.21 -6.52 -17.57
CA SER A 102 -1.85 -6.00 -18.90
C SER A 102 -0.65 -5.05 -18.89
N GLU A 103 -0.29 -4.48 -17.74
CA GLU A 103 0.78 -3.48 -17.64
C GLU A 103 1.58 -3.61 -16.34
N GLY A 104 2.87 -3.22 -16.38
CA GLY A 104 3.77 -3.15 -15.23
C GLY A 104 4.64 -1.90 -15.31
N VAL A 105 5.36 -1.57 -14.24
CA VAL A 105 6.33 -0.46 -14.19
C VAL A 105 7.71 -1.03 -13.95
N ILE A 106 8.71 -0.50 -14.65
CA ILE A 106 10.12 -0.86 -14.42
C ILE A 106 10.52 -0.31 -13.04
N ALA A 107 10.70 -1.22 -12.07
CA ALA A 107 11.07 -0.87 -10.70
C ALA A 107 12.56 -0.54 -10.57
N ALA A 108 13.41 -1.34 -11.25
CA ALA A 108 14.86 -1.13 -11.24
C ALA A 108 15.52 -1.75 -12.49
N LEU A 109 16.59 -1.12 -12.98
CA LEU A 109 17.48 -1.67 -14.00
C LEU A 109 18.74 -2.17 -13.29
N SER A 110 19.00 -3.49 -13.33
CA SER A 110 20.08 -4.12 -12.55
C SER A 110 21.47 -3.84 -13.10
N SER A 111 21.60 -3.56 -14.40
CA SER A 111 22.87 -3.33 -15.08
C SER A 111 22.96 -1.91 -15.64
N LYS A 112 24.15 -1.34 -15.71
CA LYS A 112 24.35 -0.01 -16.34
C LYS A 112 24.23 -0.12 -17.86
N PRO A 113 23.70 0.90 -18.57
CA PRO A 113 23.70 0.93 -20.02
C PRO A 113 25.11 0.75 -20.57
N GLY A 114 25.31 -0.20 -21.52
CA GLY A 114 26.60 -0.52 -22.09
C GLY A 114 27.46 -1.49 -21.27
N SER A 115 26.96 -2.07 -20.17
CA SER A 115 27.67 -3.14 -19.47
C SER A 115 27.47 -4.49 -20.17
N HIS A 116 28.43 -5.40 -19.96
CA HIS A 116 28.33 -6.77 -20.43
C HIS A 116 27.48 -7.60 -19.47
N VAL A 117 26.45 -8.26 -20.00
CA VAL A 117 25.56 -9.16 -19.23
C VAL A 117 25.70 -10.58 -19.75
N LYS A 118 25.59 -11.55 -18.87
CA LYS A 118 25.60 -12.97 -19.21
C LYS A 118 24.19 -13.48 -19.43
N LYS A 119 24.07 -14.58 -20.13
CA LYS A 119 22.82 -15.31 -20.29
C LYS A 119 22.23 -15.64 -18.92
N ASP A 120 20.91 -15.46 -18.77
CA ASP A 120 20.14 -15.63 -17.53
C ASP A 120 20.47 -14.62 -16.40
N GLU A 121 21.31 -13.61 -16.66
CA GLU A 121 21.57 -12.53 -15.71
C GLU A 121 20.36 -11.60 -15.61
N LEU A 122 20.05 -11.11 -14.40
CA LEU A 122 18.95 -10.20 -14.15
C LEU A 122 19.25 -8.83 -14.77
N ILE A 123 18.38 -8.39 -15.70
CA ILE A 123 18.51 -7.09 -16.39
C ILE A 123 17.58 -6.05 -15.80
N ALA A 124 16.32 -6.40 -15.56
CA ALA A 124 15.31 -5.48 -15.07
C ALA A 124 14.31 -6.17 -14.15
N GLN A 125 13.70 -5.40 -13.25
CA GLN A 125 12.58 -5.83 -12.42
C GLN A 125 11.35 -5.00 -12.78
N ILE A 126 10.25 -5.69 -13.10
CA ILE A 126 8.97 -5.08 -13.45
C ILE A 126 8.01 -5.31 -12.28
N GLU A 127 7.52 -4.24 -11.68
CA GLU A 127 6.52 -4.27 -10.62
C GLU A 127 5.12 -4.15 -11.23
N THR A 128 4.29 -5.13 -10.96
CA THR A 128 2.87 -5.12 -11.30
C THR A 128 2.04 -4.90 -10.02
N ASP A 129 0.73 -4.76 -10.14
CA ASP A 129 -0.12 -4.55 -8.96
C ASP A 129 -0.21 -5.78 -8.03
N LYS A 130 0.27 -6.95 -8.49
CA LYS A 130 0.20 -8.21 -7.74
C LYS A 130 1.57 -8.85 -7.46
N VAL A 131 2.52 -8.73 -8.37
CA VAL A 131 3.81 -9.45 -8.29
C VAL A 131 4.92 -8.63 -8.94
N THR A 132 6.17 -8.77 -8.44
CA THR A 132 7.37 -8.29 -9.13
C THR A 132 7.91 -9.40 -10.04
N ILE A 133 8.15 -9.08 -11.30
CA ILE A 133 8.65 -10.01 -12.32
C ILE A 133 10.09 -9.65 -12.67
N ASP A 134 10.98 -10.64 -12.58
CA ASP A 134 12.37 -10.51 -12.95
C ASP A 134 12.54 -10.79 -14.45
N VAL A 135 13.12 -9.84 -15.20
CA VAL A 135 13.46 -10.01 -16.62
C VAL A 135 14.95 -10.31 -16.75
N ARG A 136 15.27 -11.44 -17.40
CA ARG A 136 16.62 -11.96 -17.54
C ARG A 136 17.11 -11.86 -18.97
N SER A 137 18.43 -11.80 -19.14
CA SER A 137 19.07 -11.77 -20.46
C SER A 137 18.86 -13.08 -21.21
N PRO A 138 18.37 -13.06 -22.46
CA PRO A 138 18.29 -14.26 -23.29
C PRO A 138 19.64 -14.73 -23.82
N ASP A 139 20.65 -13.86 -23.86
CA ASP A 139 21.98 -14.19 -24.41
C ASP A 139 23.10 -13.33 -23.79
N ASP A 140 24.37 -13.70 -24.06
CA ASP A 140 25.55 -12.97 -23.61
C ASP A 140 25.83 -11.76 -24.52
N GLY A 141 26.05 -10.57 -23.96
CA GLY A 141 26.37 -9.39 -24.77
C GLY A 141 26.34 -8.06 -24.02
N LEU A 142 26.45 -6.97 -24.75
CA LEU A 142 26.32 -5.61 -24.20
C LEU A 142 24.87 -5.18 -24.19
N VAL A 143 24.36 -4.79 -23.02
CA VAL A 143 22.98 -4.33 -22.85
C VAL A 143 22.80 -2.86 -23.21
N LYS A 144 21.82 -2.58 -24.09
CA LYS A 144 21.35 -1.22 -24.39
C LYS A 144 19.88 -1.11 -24.04
N TYR A 145 19.56 -0.34 -23.01
CA TYR A 145 18.18 -0.09 -22.63
C TYR A 145 17.48 0.88 -23.58
N ILE A 146 16.20 0.61 -23.86
CA ILE A 146 15.31 1.46 -24.65
C ILE A 146 14.39 2.25 -23.73
N VAL A 147 14.16 1.75 -22.51
CA VAL A 147 13.25 2.26 -21.51
C VAL A 147 14.00 2.76 -20.27
N GLN A 148 13.33 3.61 -19.46
CA GLN A 148 13.91 4.18 -18.24
C GLN A 148 13.22 3.61 -16.99
N GLU A 149 13.90 3.72 -15.83
CA GLU A 149 13.29 3.37 -14.54
C GLU A 149 12.05 4.22 -14.27
N GLY A 150 10.96 3.58 -13.84
CA GLY A 150 9.66 4.21 -13.60
C GLY A 150 8.75 4.32 -14.81
N GLU A 151 9.15 3.79 -15.98
CA GLU A 151 8.33 3.75 -17.19
C GLU A 151 7.33 2.57 -17.14
N THR A 152 6.12 2.79 -17.68
CA THR A 152 5.09 1.75 -17.76
C THR A 152 5.29 0.95 -19.04
N VAL A 153 5.32 -0.37 -18.93
CA VAL A 153 5.51 -1.33 -20.03
C VAL A 153 4.40 -2.37 -20.05
N CYS A 154 4.01 -2.80 -21.25
CA CYS A 154 3.04 -3.86 -21.48
C CYS A 154 3.74 -5.19 -21.79
N ALA A 155 3.01 -6.30 -21.60
CA ALA A 155 3.50 -7.61 -22.04
C ALA A 155 3.78 -7.60 -23.56
N GLY A 156 5.00 -7.98 -23.95
CA GLY A 156 5.45 -7.94 -25.34
C GLY A 156 6.28 -6.71 -25.74
N ASP A 157 6.41 -5.69 -24.89
CA ASP A 157 7.24 -4.52 -25.16
C ASP A 157 8.75 -4.86 -25.10
N VAL A 158 9.55 -4.19 -25.93
CA VAL A 158 11.01 -4.36 -25.95
C VAL A 158 11.64 -3.38 -24.95
N ILE A 159 12.28 -3.90 -23.91
CA ILE A 159 12.89 -3.08 -22.85
C ILE A 159 14.39 -2.85 -23.06
N ALA A 160 15.07 -3.79 -23.69
CA ALA A 160 16.50 -3.69 -23.98
C ALA A 160 16.89 -4.46 -25.25
N GLN A 161 18.03 -4.12 -25.81
CA GLN A 161 18.69 -4.86 -26.91
C GLN A 161 20.05 -5.33 -26.43
N ILE A 162 20.37 -6.59 -26.71
CA ILE A 162 21.67 -7.19 -26.43
C ILE A 162 22.45 -7.31 -27.73
N LEU A 163 23.64 -6.72 -27.73
CA LEU A 163 24.61 -6.82 -28.82
C LEU A 163 25.53 -8.00 -28.49
N PRO A 164 25.44 -9.13 -29.21
CA PRO A 164 26.29 -10.28 -28.93
C PRO A 164 27.76 -9.91 -29.19
N SER A 165 28.60 -10.11 -28.20
CA SER A 165 30.04 -9.90 -28.32
C SER A 165 30.69 -11.13 -28.96
N SER A 166 30.66 -11.22 -30.29
CA SER A 166 31.52 -12.19 -30.99
C SER A 166 32.95 -11.68 -30.99
N GLY A 167 33.73 -12.19 -30.05
CA GLY A 167 35.15 -12.28 -30.05
C GLY A 167 35.97 -11.00 -30.15
N LEU A 168 36.33 -10.42 -29.00
CA LEU A 168 37.63 -9.78 -28.83
C LEU A 168 38.00 -9.91 -27.33
N SER A 169 38.99 -10.78 -27.12
CA SER A 169 39.67 -11.00 -25.84
C SER A 169 40.37 -9.74 -25.35
N ASP A 170 40.32 -9.54 -24.05
CA ASP A 170 41.22 -8.84 -23.15
C ASP A 170 42.09 -7.71 -23.71
N VAL A 171 41.71 -6.50 -23.45
CA VAL A 171 42.66 -5.40 -23.26
C VAL A 171 42.47 -4.83 -21.86
N GLN A 172 43.31 -5.33 -20.96
CA GLN A 172 43.56 -4.72 -19.68
C GLN A 172 44.26 -3.38 -19.91
N VAL A 173 43.59 -2.28 -19.61
CA VAL A 173 44.24 -1.00 -19.40
C VAL A 173 44.54 -0.88 -17.91
N LYS A 174 45.76 -1.27 -17.53
CA LYS A 174 46.42 -0.86 -16.30
C LYS A 174 46.70 0.63 -16.36
N THR A 175 46.10 1.41 -15.54
CA THR A 175 46.59 2.74 -15.22
C THR A 175 47.28 2.68 -13.88
N GLU A 176 48.59 2.59 -13.93
CA GLU A 176 49.47 2.81 -12.76
C GLU A 176 49.46 4.29 -12.42
N ILE A 177 49.10 4.61 -11.16
CA ILE A 177 49.38 5.91 -10.59
C ILE A 177 50.51 5.69 -9.58
N GLY A 178 51.70 6.18 -9.99
CA GLY A 178 52.88 6.21 -9.15
C GLY A 178 52.73 7.18 -7.96
N SER A 179 53.22 6.71 -6.87
CA SER A 179 53.49 7.45 -5.65
C SER A 179 54.79 8.17 -5.72
N GLU A 180 54.86 9.44 -5.32
CA GLU A 180 56.07 10.10 -4.71
C GLU A 180 55.61 11.29 -3.92
N SER A 181 55.71 11.27 -2.65
CA SER A 181 56.64 11.68 -1.59
C SER A 181 56.84 13.17 -1.42
N SER A 182 56.37 13.59 -0.23
CA SER A 182 56.92 14.54 0.73
C SER A 182 57.57 15.87 0.29
N SER A 183 57.03 16.97 0.83
CA SER A 183 57.83 17.98 1.55
C SER A 183 56.92 18.90 2.38
N SER A 184 57.24 18.97 3.65
CA SER A 184 56.74 19.87 4.66
C SER A 184 57.19 21.31 4.41
N VAL A 185 56.25 22.27 4.46
CA VAL A 185 56.57 23.65 4.76
C VAL A 185 55.49 24.21 5.70
N PHE A 186 55.92 24.55 6.90
CA PHE A 186 55.20 25.37 7.87
C PHE A 186 55.05 26.79 7.31
N VAL A 187 53.84 27.34 7.22
CA VAL A 187 53.59 28.77 7.22
C VAL A 187 52.29 29.09 7.93
N SER A 188 52.45 29.84 8.97
CA SER A 188 51.58 30.76 9.72
C SER A 188 50.09 30.88 9.31
N SER A 189 49.30 30.67 10.33
CA SER A 189 47.90 31.02 10.49
C SER A 189 47.59 32.49 10.23
N THR A 190 46.83 32.75 9.18
CA THR A 190 45.93 33.90 9.15
C THR A 190 44.52 33.33 8.88
N SER A 191 43.67 33.39 9.91
CA SER A 191 42.29 32.99 9.86
C SER A 191 41.49 33.93 8.95
N THR A 192 41.47 33.61 7.65
CA THR A 192 40.49 34.20 6.76
C THR A 192 39.20 33.39 6.92
N ILE A 193 38.19 34.00 7.53
CA ILE A 193 36.83 33.51 7.57
C ILE A 193 36.41 33.37 6.11
N LYS A 194 36.40 32.12 5.60
CA LYS A 194 35.78 31.82 4.32
C LYS A 194 34.29 32.15 4.43
N PRO A 195 33.71 32.94 3.52
CA PRO A 195 32.28 33.10 3.51
C PRO A 195 31.64 31.74 3.38
N CYS A 196 30.69 31.45 4.26
CA CYS A 196 29.86 30.28 4.22
C CYS A 196 29.27 30.16 2.80
N GLN A 197 29.74 29.19 2.02
CA GLN A 197 29.11 28.85 0.74
C GLN A 197 27.69 28.50 1.12
N SER A 198 26.73 29.28 0.64
CA SER A 198 25.33 28.97 0.76
C SER A 198 25.14 27.59 0.11
N GLU A 199 25.00 26.55 0.93
CA GLU A 199 24.53 25.26 0.46
C GLU A 199 23.23 25.53 -0.31
N SER A 200 23.24 25.25 -1.59
CA SER A 200 22.03 25.35 -2.40
C SER A 200 20.99 24.46 -1.74
N ARG A 201 19.89 25.06 -1.28
CA ARG A 201 18.74 24.31 -0.76
C ARG A 201 18.14 23.53 -1.92
N GLY A 202 18.77 22.39 -2.26
CA GLY A 202 18.31 21.51 -3.33
C GLY A 202 17.09 20.72 -2.87
N GLU A 203 16.03 20.73 -3.67
CA GLU A 203 14.88 19.84 -3.50
C GLU A 203 15.13 18.56 -4.30
N SER A 204 14.86 17.41 -3.69
CA SER A 204 14.82 16.12 -4.35
C SER A 204 13.36 15.70 -4.56
N ARG A 205 12.95 15.44 -5.81
CA ARG A 205 11.60 15.00 -6.16
C ARG A 205 11.63 13.53 -6.53
N VAL A 206 10.88 12.72 -5.77
CA VAL A 206 10.73 11.28 -6.00
C VAL A 206 9.25 10.99 -6.23
N LYS A 207 8.94 10.23 -7.29
CA LYS A 207 7.56 9.77 -7.55
C LYS A 207 7.11 8.82 -6.44
N MET A 208 5.85 8.92 -6.02
CA MET A 208 5.27 7.98 -5.07
C MET A 208 5.11 6.61 -5.72
N SER A 209 5.44 5.54 -4.98
CA SER A 209 5.15 4.17 -5.41
C SER A 209 3.62 3.92 -5.51
N ARG A 210 3.20 2.97 -6.34
CA ARG A 210 1.77 2.59 -6.48
C ARG A 210 1.14 2.21 -5.14
N LEU A 211 1.87 1.43 -4.33
CA LEU A 211 1.42 1.07 -2.98
C LEU A 211 1.16 2.32 -2.12
N ARG A 212 2.10 3.28 -2.13
CA ARG A 212 1.95 4.53 -1.36
C ARG A 212 0.78 5.37 -1.85
N MET A 213 0.53 5.42 -3.16
CA MET A 213 -0.64 6.11 -3.73
C MET A 213 -1.94 5.48 -3.24
N ARG A 214 -2.11 4.15 -3.34
CA ARG A 214 -3.30 3.43 -2.84
C ARG A 214 -3.53 3.63 -1.34
N VAL A 215 -2.46 3.56 -0.53
CA VAL A 215 -2.54 3.84 0.92
C VAL A 215 -3.01 5.27 1.16
N SER A 216 -2.47 6.25 0.44
CA SER A 216 -2.84 7.67 0.51
C SER A 216 -4.32 7.88 0.20
N GLU A 217 -4.81 7.33 -0.90
CA GLU A 217 -6.21 7.41 -1.32
C GLU A 217 -7.14 6.78 -0.27
N ARG A 218 -6.82 5.56 0.20
CA ARG A 218 -7.62 4.86 1.22
C ARG A 218 -7.70 5.64 2.53
N LEU A 219 -6.58 6.16 3.02
CA LEU A 219 -6.56 6.96 4.24
C LEU A 219 -7.32 8.27 4.08
N LYS A 220 -7.17 8.95 2.94
CA LYS A 220 -7.88 10.20 2.67
C LYS A 220 -9.38 9.98 2.47
N SER A 221 -9.76 8.91 1.80
CA SER A 221 -11.16 8.49 1.66
C SER A 221 -11.80 8.21 3.02
N ALA A 222 -11.11 7.50 3.92
CA ALA A 222 -11.60 7.27 5.28
C ALA A 222 -11.86 8.57 6.04
N GLN A 223 -10.93 9.54 6.01
CA GLN A 223 -11.14 10.84 6.64
C GLN A 223 -12.29 11.64 6.05
N ASN A 224 -12.55 11.52 4.75
CA ASN A 224 -13.64 12.22 4.08
C ASN A 224 -15.01 11.57 4.34
N THR A 225 -15.04 10.25 4.56
CA THR A 225 -16.28 9.48 4.74
C THR A 225 -16.79 9.51 6.18
N TYR A 226 -15.88 9.36 7.16
CA TYR A 226 -16.26 9.25 8.58
C TYR A 226 -16.22 10.59 9.31
N ALA A 227 -17.20 10.83 10.20
CA ALA A 227 -17.13 11.90 11.17
C ALA A 227 -16.28 11.45 12.37
N MET A 228 -14.94 11.40 12.18
CA MET A 228 -14.03 10.86 13.18
C MET A 228 -13.94 11.73 14.43
N LEU A 229 -14.20 11.13 15.59
CA LEU A 229 -13.93 11.69 16.89
C LEU A 229 -13.07 10.71 17.69
N THR A 230 -12.19 11.22 18.57
CA THR A 230 -11.32 10.38 19.41
C THR A 230 -11.54 10.72 20.86
N THR A 231 -11.78 9.70 21.69
CA THR A 231 -11.77 9.78 23.14
C THR A 231 -10.57 9.05 23.71
N PHE A 232 -10.06 9.54 24.83
CA PHE A 232 -8.89 8.98 25.51
C PHE A 232 -9.26 8.47 26.89
N ASN A 233 -8.53 7.42 27.33
CA ASN A 233 -8.58 6.96 28.70
C ASN A 233 -7.19 6.52 29.15
N GLU A 234 -6.92 6.58 30.44
CA GLU A 234 -5.70 6.08 31.07
C GLU A 234 -5.97 4.74 31.76
N ILE A 235 -5.07 3.78 31.58
CA ILE A 235 -5.18 2.43 32.15
C ILE A 235 -3.95 2.15 33.01
N ASP A 236 -4.16 1.68 34.24
CA ASP A 236 -3.11 1.17 35.13
C ASP A 236 -2.71 -0.26 34.70
N MET A 237 -1.50 -0.39 34.18
CA MET A 237 -0.97 -1.66 33.65
C MET A 237 -0.34 -2.56 34.72
N THR A 238 -0.38 -2.18 36.00
CA THR A 238 0.31 -2.87 37.09
C THR A 238 -0.07 -4.35 37.16
N ASN A 239 -1.35 -4.67 37.13
CA ASN A 239 -1.83 -6.05 37.30
C ASN A 239 -1.49 -6.92 36.06
N VAL A 240 -1.64 -6.37 34.86
CA VAL A 240 -1.27 -7.08 33.62
C VAL A 240 0.24 -7.35 33.56
N ILE A 241 1.06 -6.36 33.94
CA ILE A 241 2.52 -6.51 34.01
C ILE A 241 2.90 -7.60 35.04
N ASN A 242 2.30 -7.59 36.22
CA ASN A 242 2.53 -8.58 37.27
C ASN A 242 2.06 -9.96 36.82
N MET A 243 0.90 -10.09 36.21
CA MET A 243 0.40 -11.33 35.63
C MET A 243 1.38 -11.88 34.58
N ARG A 244 1.80 -11.05 33.63
CA ARG A 244 2.77 -11.42 32.61
C ARG A 244 4.11 -11.86 33.24
N LYS A 245 4.64 -11.11 34.20
CA LYS A 245 5.90 -11.44 34.89
C LYS A 245 5.82 -12.78 35.61
N LYS A 246 4.66 -13.11 36.21
CA LYS A 246 4.45 -14.36 36.95
C LYS A 246 4.35 -15.57 36.02
N TYR A 247 3.69 -15.43 34.87
CA TYR A 247 3.29 -16.59 34.04
C TYR A 247 4.03 -16.70 32.72
N LYS A 248 4.87 -15.73 32.30
CA LYS A 248 5.50 -15.68 30.97
C LYS A 248 6.33 -16.95 30.67
N ASP A 249 7.09 -17.47 31.66
CA ASP A 249 8.00 -18.59 31.47
C ASP A 249 7.20 -19.90 31.33
N GLN A 250 6.23 -20.13 32.21
CA GLN A 250 5.31 -21.28 32.12
C GLN A 250 4.44 -21.24 30.86
N PHE A 251 4.04 -20.08 30.43
CA PHE A 251 3.27 -19.88 29.20
C PHE A 251 4.11 -20.26 27.98
N GLN A 252 5.34 -19.77 27.92
CA GLN A 252 6.27 -20.06 26.83
C GLN A 252 6.66 -21.54 26.78
N GLU A 253 6.88 -22.18 27.94
CA GLU A 253 7.17 -23.61 28.02
C GLU A 253 6.00 -24.47 27.51
N LYS A 254 4.76 -24.08 27.87
CA LYS A 254 3.57 -24.86 27.52
C LYS A 254 3.09 -24.62 26.07
N TYR A 255 3.17 -23.40 25.56
CA TYR A 255 2.54 -23.01 24.30
C TYR A 255 3.55 -22.65 23.20
N GLY A 256 4.85 -22.52 23.52
CA GLY A 256 5.90 -22.13 22.58
C GLY A 256 5.94 -20.63 22.26
N GLU A 257 4.95 -19.86 22.70
CA GLU A 257 4.79 -18.44 22.38
C GLU A 257 5.01 -17.55 23.61
N LYS A 258 5.34 -16.27 23.35
CA LYS A 258 5.54 -15.30 24.43
C LYS A 258 4.22 -14.68 24.83
N LEU A 259 3.91 -14.65 26.13
CA LEU A 259 2.76 -13.90 26.63
C LEU A 259 2.99 -12.40 26.48
N GLY A 260 2.28 -11.77 25.55
CA GLY A 260 2.30 -10.33 25.29
C GLY A 260 1.22 -9.56 26.09
N PHE A 261 1.08 -8.27 25.77
CA PHE A 261 -0.06 -7.46 26.26
C PHE A 261 -1.24 -7.53 25.31
N MET A 262 -1.00 -7.91 24.04
CA MET A 262 -1.99 -7.85 22.99
C MET A 262 -3.16 -8.80 23.27
N SER A 263 -2.91 -9.99 23.74
CA SER A 263 -3.98 -10.95 24.13
C SER A 263 -4.95 -10.39 25.15
N THR A 264 -4.44 -9.64 26.15
CA THR A 264 -5.29 -9.00 27.16
C THR A 264 -6.19 -7.91 26.54
N PHE A 265 -5.63 -7.07 25.66
CA PHE A 265 -6.39 -6.02 24.98
C PHE A 265 -7.39 -6.57 23.96
N VAL A 266 -7.02 -7.60 23.21
CA VAL A 266 -7.92 -8.30 22.27
C VAL A 266 -9.11 -8.90 23.03
N ALA A 267 -8.87 -9.66 24.11
CA ALA A 267 -9.93 -10.26 24.91
C ALA A 267 -10.83 -9.21 25.57
N ALA A 268 -10.24 -8.13 26.14
CA ALA A 268 -10.98 -7.04 26.74
C ALA A 268 -11.84 -6.30 25.70
N SER A 269 -11.29 -6.07 24.49
CA SER A 269 -12.03 -5.42 23.40
C SER A 269 -13.13 -6.32 22.84
N ALA A 270 -12.88 -7.62 22.70
CA ALA A 270 -13.90 -8.56 22.23
C ALA A 270 -15.11 -8.60 23.18
N ARG A 271 -14.86 -8.55 24.48
CA ARG A 271 -15.92 -8.44 25.48
C ARG A 271 -16.67 -7.12 25.35
N ALA A 272 -15.94 -6.00 25.27
CA ALA A 272 -16.55 -4.67 25.15
C ALA A 272 -17.43 -4.56 23.88
N LEU A 273 -17.01 -5.17 22.75
CA LEU A 273 -17.78 -5.21 21.50
C LEU A 273 -19.08 -6.02 21.58
N ARG A 274 -19.16 -6.97 22.50
CA ARG A 274 -20.41 -7.71 22.77
C ARG A 274 -21.38 -6.91 23.64
N GLU A 275 -20.87 -6.07 24.55
CA GLU A 275 -21.66 -5.22 25.43
C GLU A 275 -22.15 -3.96 24.71
N GLU A 276 -21.25 -3.24 24.03
CA GLU A 276 -21.54 -2.03 23.26
C GLU A 276 -21.62 -2.33 21.77
N LYS A 277 -22.78 -2.84 21.34
CA LYS A 277 -23.00 -3.33 19.96
C LYS A 277 -22.87 -2.23 18.90
N SER A 278 -23.12 -0.97 19.23
CA SER A 278 -22.95 0.16 18.32
C SER A 278 -21.50 0.30 17.80
N VAL A 279 -20.52 -0.08 18.62
CA VAL A 279 -19.10 -0.06 18.21
C VAL A 279 -18.75 -1.20 17.25
N ASN A 280 -19.55 -2.30 17.28
CA ASN A 280 -19.41 -3.45 16.37
C ASN A 280 -20.45 -3.41 15.23
N ALA A 281 -20.78 -2.23 14.75
CA ALA A 281 -21.72 -2.01 13.65
C ALA A 281 -21.08 -1.14 12.57
N VAL A 282 -21.66 -1.13 11.39
CA VAL A 282 -21.23 -0.32 10.24
C VAL A 282 -22.44 0.33 9.57
N ILE A 283 -22.23 1.42 8.86
CA ILE A 283 -23.25 2.05 8.02
C ILE A 283 -23.06 1.54 6.59
N GLU A 284 -24.07 0.87 6.04
CA GLU A 284 -24.12 0.39 4.66
C GLU A 284 -25.42 0.89 4.02
N ASN A 285 -25.34 1.69 2.97
CA ASN A 285 -26.51 2.17 2.18
C ASN A 285 -27.65 2.74 3.04
N ASP A 286 -27.34 3.64 3.98
CA ASP A 286 -28.29 4.25 4.93
C ASP A 286 -28.87 3.30 5.99
N GLU A 287 -28.36 2.07 6.08
CA GLU A 287 -28.72 1.12 7.13
C GLU A 287 -27.58 0.93 8.14
N ILE A 288 -27.94 0.67 9.41
CA ILE A 288 -26.99 0.27 10.44
C ILE A 288 -26.96 -1.26 10.49
N VAL A 289 -25.82 -1.84 10.13
CA VAL A 289 -25.59 -3.29 10.12
C VAL A 289 -24.82 -3.70 11.36
N PHE A 290 -25.49 -4.32 12.34
CA PHE A 290 -24.86 -4.87 13.54
C PHE A 290 -24.20 -6.22 13.21
N LYS A 291 -22.91 -6.36 13.51
CA LYS A 291 -22.20 -7.62 13.33
C LYS A 291 -22.40 -8.51 14.56
N ASN A 292 -22.92 -9.73 14.36
CA ASN A 292 -23.15 -10.71 15.44
C ASN A 292 -21.91 -11.59 15.74
N PHE A 293 -20.76 -11.22 15.21
CA PHE A 293 -19.47 -11.85 15.42
C PHE A 293 -18.42 -10.78 15.67
N VAL A 294 -17.30 -11.18 16.26
CA VAL A 294 -16.22 -10.26 16.64
C VAL A 294 -14.93 -10.71 15.98
N ASP A 295 -14.56 -10.04 14.90
CA ASP A 295 -13.32 -10.27 14.15
C ASP A 295 -12.39 -9.07 14.34
N ILE A 296 -11.31 -9.25 15.11
CA ILE A 296 -10.42 -8.15 15.49
C ILE A 296 -9.21 -8.12 14.57
N SER A 297 -9.06 -7.01 13.87
CA SER A 297 -7.88 -6.71 13.07
C SER A 297 -6.76 -6.18 13.97
N VAL A 298 -5.55 -6.72 13.86
CA VAL A 298 -4.40 -6.28 14.65
C VAL A 298 -3.33 -5.70 13.73
N ALA A 299 -2.94 -4.44 13.97
CA ALA A 299 -1.90 -3.81 13.19
C ALA A 299 -0.53 -4.40 13.52
N VAL A 300 0.15 -4.98 12.52
CA VAL A 300 1.47 -5.62 12.61
C VAL A 300 2.43 -4.90 11.68
N SER A 301 3.62 -4.55 12.20
CA SER A 301 4.68 -3.96 11.40
C SER A 301 5.41 -5.02 10.57
N SER A 302 5.68 -4.72 9.30
CA SER A 302 6.52 -5.56 8.43
C SER A 302 7.58 -4.71 7.72
N PRO A 303 8.62 -5.30 7.14
CA PRO A 303 9.63 -4.57 6.37
C PRO A 303 9.04 -3.78 5.18
N LYS A 304 7.91 -4.24 4.62
CA LYS A 304 7.20 -3.59 3.51
C LYS A 304 6.18 -2.53 3.98
N GLY A 305 5.99 -2.35 5.29
CA GLY A 305 5.04 -1.40 5.87
C GLY A 305 4.11 -2.03 6.91
N LEU A 306 2.99 -1.38 7.19
CA LEU A 306 1.99 -1.83 8.14
C LEU A 306 0.97 -2.74 7.46
N VAL A 307 0.75 -3.93 8.00
CA VAL A 307 -0.31 -4.87 7.59
C VAL A 307 -1.28 -5.10 8.74
N VAL A 308 -2.52 -5.46 8.43
CA VAL A 308 -3.60 -5.53 9.42
C VAL A 308 -4.36 -6.86 9.31
N PRO A 309 -3.74 -8.00 9.71
CA PRO A 309 -4.39 -9.31 9.71
C PRO A 309 -5.56 -9.36 10.71
N VAL A 310 -6.48 -10.31 10.49
CA VAL A 310 -7.75 -10.43 11.21
C VAL A 310 -7.78 -11.69 12.05
N LEU A 311 -7.98 -11.52 13.36
CA LEU A 311 -8.29 -12.61 14.30
C LEU A 311 -9.79 -12.90 14.22
N ARG A 312 -10.15 -14.07 13.67
CA ARG A 312 -11.54 -14.47 13.48
C ARG A 312 -12.16 -15.00 14.78
N SER A 313 -13.40 -14.58 15.07
CA SER A 313 -14.13 -14.97 16.28
C SER A 313 -13.29 -14.77 17.56
N ALA A 314 -12.69 -13.60 17.69
CA ALA A 314 -11.80 -13.24 18.80
C ALA A 314 -12.46 -13.36 20.18
N ASP A 315 -13.79 -13.25 20.23
CA ASP A 315 -14.61 -13.44 21.45
C ASP A 315 -14.61 -14.89 21.98
N LYS A 316 -14.22 -15.86 21.14
CA LYS A 316 -14.13 -17.29 21.51
C LYS A 316 -12.71 -17.76 21.73
N MET A 317 -11.72 -16.91 21.45
CA MET A 317 -10.31 -17.27 21.56
C MET A 317 -9.78 -17.16 23.00
N THR A 318 -8.94 -18.09 23.38
CA THR A 318 -8.13 -18.00 24.61
C THR A 318 -6.91 -17.09 24.39
N PHE A 319 -6.29 -16.60 25.47
CA PHE A 319 -5.06 -15.81 25.38
C PHE A 319 -3.96 -16.52 24.60
N ALA A 320 -3.83 -17.86 24.78
CA ALA A 320 -2.84 -18.65 24.05
C ALA A 320 -3.11 -18.67 22.53
N GLN A 321 -4.36 -18.84 22.14
CA GLN A 321 -4.75 -18.82 20.74
C GLN A 321 -4.52 -17.44 20.11
N ILE A 322 -4.83 -16.37 20.84
CA ILE A 322 -4.60 -15.00 20.37
C ILE A 322 -3.11 -14.74 20.14
N GLU A 323 -2.25 -15.06 21.09
CA GLU A 323 -0.80 -14.84 20.96
C GLU A 323 -0.20 -15.71 19.84
N PHE A 324 -0.64 -16.98 19.72
CA PHE A 324 -0.22 -17.89 18.64
C PHE A 324 -0.59 -17.33 17.25
N GLU A 325 -1.84 -16.89 17.07
CA GLU A 325 -2.28 -16.32 15.79
C GLU A 325 -1.55 -15.02 15.46
N ILE A 326 -1.32 -14.16 16.45
CA ILE A 326 -0.55 -12.91 16.26
C ILE A 326 0.88 -13.24 15.85
N GLY A 327 1.52 -14.21 16.52
CA GLY A 327 2.87 -14.68 16.18
C GLY A 327 2.92 -15.25 14.76
N ARG A 328 1.94 -16.09 14.39
CA ARG A 328 1.80 -16.64 13.04
C ARG A 328 1.68 -15.53 11.98
N TYR A 329 0.82 -14.54 12.20
CA TYR A 329 0.65 -13.42 11.29
C TYR A 329 1.88 -12.52 11.22
N ALA A 330 2.58 -12.31 12.34
CA ALA A 330 3.83 -11.54 12.34
C ALA A 330 4.92 -12.22 11.48
N ASN A 331 5.06 -13.54 11.57
CA ASN A 331 5.99 -14.31 10.74
C ASN A 331 5.59 -14.21 9.24
N LYS A 332 4.33 -14.46 8.90
CA LYS A 332 3.83 -14.33 7.53
C LYS A 332 3.99 -12.90 6.98
N ALA A 333 3.81 -11.87 7.82
CA ALA A 333 4.00 -10.48 7.43
C ALA A 333 5.47 -10.16 7.10
N ASN A 334 6.41 -10.72 7.87
CA ASN A 334 7.84 -10.58 7.61
C ASN A 334 8.27 -11.31 6.34
N ASP A 335 7.72 -12.51 6.11
CA ASP A 335 7.98 -13.34 4.92
C ASP A 335 7.25 -12.83 3.67
N GLY A 336 6.31 -11.88 3.83
CA GLY A 336 5.49 -11.35 2.74
C GLY A 336 4.48 -12.33 2.16
N THR A 337 4.11 -13.38 2.91
CA THR A 337 3.21 -14.48 2.50
C THR A 337 1.76 -14.31 3.01
N LEU A 338 1.42 -13.14 3.57
CA LEU A 338 0.10 -12.85 4.10
C LEU A 338 -0.90 -12.71 2.94
N SER A 339 -1.98 -13.51 2.98
CA SER A 339 -3.02 -13.47 1.95
C SER A 339 -3.99 -12.28 2.14
N ILE A 340 -4.67 -11.89 1.06
CA ILE A 340 -5.70 -10.83 1.11
C ILE A 340 -6.85 -11.24 2.03
N ASP A 341 -7.26 -12.50 2.01
CA ASP A 341 -8.35 -13.04 2.84
C ASP A 341 -8.02 -12.94 4.35
N GLU A 342 -6.74 -13.05 4.72
CA GLU A 342 -6.30 -12.89 6.10
C GLU A 342 -6.33 -11.43 6.58
N MET A 343 -6.42 -10.46 5.65
CA MET A 343 -6.43 -9.02 5.94
C MET A 343 -7.79 -8.33 5.74
N THR A 344 -8.81 -9.05 5.29
CA THR A 344 -10.14 -8.49 4.98
C THR A 344 -11.21 -8.97 5.95
N GLY A 345 -12.29 -8.23 6.10
CA GLY A 345 -13.50 -8.64 6.84
C GLY A 345 -13.43 -8.50 8.36
N GLY A 346 -12.44 -7.78 8.93
CA GLY A 346 -12.43 -7.46 10.35
C GLY A 346 -13.52 -6.47 10.74
N THR A 347 -14.04 -6.56 11.97
CA THR A 347 -15.10 -5.67 12.49
C THR A 347 -14.58 -4.53 13.36
N PHE A 348 -13.38 -4.69 13.91
CA PHE A 348 -12.73 -3.71 14.79
C PHE A 348 -11.21 -3.78 14.64
N THR A 349 -10.50 -2.67 14.79
CA THR A 349 -9.02 -2.66 14.66
C THR A 349 -8.35 -2.27 15.99
N ILE A 350 -7.25 -2.94 16.32
CA ILE A 350 -6.35 -2.56 17.41
C ILE A 350 -4.98 -2.24 16.81
N SER A 351 -4.48 -1.04 17.10
CA SER A 351 -3.16 -0.57 16.67
C SER A 351 -2.29 -0.22 17.88
N ASN A 352 -1.03 -0.66 17.87
CA ASN A 352 -0.09 -0.42 18.96
C ASN A 352 1.04 0.52 18.53
N GLY A 353 0.85 1.82 18.73
CA GLY A 353 1.89 2.85 18.54
C GLY A 353 2.89 2.94 19.69
N GLY A 354 2.61 2.29 20.82
CA GLY A 354 3.48 2.32 22.01
C GLY A 354 4.83 1.65 21.79
N THR A 355 4.92 0.68 20.87
CA THR A 355 6.18 0.03 20.46
C THR A 355 7.16 1.00 19.84
N PHE A 356 6.67 2.12 19.27
CA PHE A 356 7.47 3.20 18.69
C PHE A 356 7.63 4.41 19.63
N GLY A 357 7.15 4.29 20.89
CA GLY A 357 7.26 5.35 21.88
C GLY A 357 6.15 6.39 21.84
N SER A 358 5.07 6.20 21.08
CA SER A 358 3.93 7.13 21.05
C SER A 358 3.27 7.23 22.43
N LEU A 359 3.14 8.45 22.96
CA LEU A 359 2.46 8.72 24.22
C LEU A 359 0.93 8.73 24.06
N ALA A 360 0.43 9.32 22.99
CA ALA A 360 -0.96 9.40 22.61
C ALA A 360 -1.06 9.69 21.10
N GLY A 361 -2.13 9.26 20.46
CA GLY A 361 -2.37 9.50 19.04
C GLY A 361 -3.84 9.29 18.70
N THR A 362 -4.26 9.79 17.55
CA THR A 362 -5.61 9.66 17.01
C THR A 362 -5.56 8.80 15.75
N PRO A 363 -5.70 7.46 15.85
CA PRO A 363 -5.62 6.58 14.71
C PRO A 363 -6.76 6.83 13.72
N ILE A 364 -6.50 6.59 12.43
CA ILE A 364 -7.51 6.67 11.37
C ILE A 364 -8.27 5.35 11.32
N ILE A 365 -9.60 5.40 11.23
CA ILE A 365 -10.46 4.22 11.11
C ILE A 365 -10.11 3.44 9.83
N ASN A 366 -10.07 2.12 9.93
CA ASN A 366 -9.84 1.22 8.81
C ASN A 366 -11.20 0.82 8.18
N PRO A 367 -11.58 1.38 7.01
CA PRO A 367 -12.85 1.04 6.37
C PRO A 367 -12.99 -0.47 6.06
N PRO A 368 -14.22 -1.05 6.18
CA PRO A 368 -15.51 -0.43 6.49
C PRO A 368 -15.86 -0.34 7.98
N GLN A 369 -14.92 -0.60 8.89
CA GLN A 369 -15.14 -0.58 10.33
C GLN A 369 -15.53 0.81 10.85
N SER A 370 -16.22 0.87 11.99
CA SER A 370 -16.66 2.13 12.58
C SER A 370 -15.79 2.62 13.74
N ALA A 371 -14.83 1.83 14.20
CA ALA A 371 -13.93 2.23 15.27
C ALA A 371 -12.57 1.53 15.24
N ILE A 372 -11.59 2.16 15.90
CA ILE A 372 -10.23 1.67 16.08
C ILE A 372 -9.70 2.03 17.45
N LEU A 373 -9.06 1.07 18.14
CA LEU A 373 -8.37 1.28 19.41
C LEU A 373 -6.87 1.50 19.17
N GLY A 374 -6.37 2.64 19.62
CA GLY A 374 -4.94 2.94 19.69
C GLY A 374 -4.38 2.64 21.08
N MET A 375 -3.36 1.77 21.14
CA MET A 375 -2.56 1.54 22.34
C MET A 375 -1.27 2.37 22.24
N HIS A 376 -0.80 2.86 23.39
CA HIS A 376 0.38 3.72 23.42
C HIS A 376 1.43 3.23 24.43
N SER A 377 2.51 3.99 24.60
CA SER A 377 3.62 3.63 25.48
C SER A 377 3.19 3.56 26.96
N ILE A 378 3.80 2.63 27.70
CA ILE A 378 3.64 2.52 29.14
C ILE A 378 4.66 3.45 29.80
N VAL A 379 4.17 4.43 30.55
CA VAL A 379 4.99 5.43 31.23
C VAL A 379 4.70 5.42 32.72
N HIS A 380 5.73 5.43 33.56
CA HIS A 380 5.54 5.55 35.00
C HIS A 380 5.09 6.95 35.36
N ARG A 381 3.94 7.08 36.03
CA ARG A 381 3.35 8.34 36.46
C ARG A 381 2.99 8.31 37.94
N PRO A 382 3.05 9.44 38.67
CA PRO A 382 2.52 9.55 40.00
C PRO A 382 1.00 9.48 39.95
N VAL A 383 0.41 8.50 40.62
CA VAL A 383 -1.04 8.27 40.70
C VAL A 383 -1.48 8.20 42.16
N CYS A 384 -2.59 8.86 42.50
CA CYS A 384 -3.20 8.76 43.82
C CYS A 384 -3.90 7.41 43.95
N VAL A 385 -3.53 6.62 44.95
CA VAL A 385 -4.05 5.27 45.16
C VAL A 385 -4.66 5.15 46.57
N GLY A 386 -5.78 4.43 46.65
CA GLY A 386 -6.47 4.15 47.89
C GLY A 386 -7.21 5.36 48.49
N PRO A 387 -7.94 5.15 49.64
CA PRO A 387 -8.77 6.17 50.27
C PRO A 387 -7.95 7.33 50.86
N GLU A 388 -6.65 7.10 51.13
CA GLU A 388 -5.71 8.09 51.69
C GLU A 388 -5.02 8.92 50.62
N ASN A 389 -5.33 8.73 49.32
CA ASN A 389 -4.71 9.42 48.20
C ASN A 389 -3.17 9.34 48.19
N LEU A 390 -2.60 8.19 48.55
CA LEU A 390 -1.17 8.00 48.54
C LEU A 390 -0.62 8.11 47.10
N ILE A 391 0.40 8.92 46.92
CA ILE A 391 1.05 9.08 45.61
C ILE A 391 2.02 7.92 45.40
N VAL A 392 1.71 7.09 44.39
CA VAL A 392 2.52 5.92 44.03
C VAL A 392 2.88 6.00 42.54
N ALA A 393 4.11 5.63 42.19
CA ALA A 393 4.50 5.49 40.79
C ALA A 393 3.83 4.26 40.18
N ARG A 394 2.97 4.46 39.16
CA ARG A 394 2.27 3.39 38.45
C ARG A 394 2.62 3.38 36.97
N PRO A 395 2.74 2.21 36.33
CA PRO A 395 2.90 2.09 34.88
C PRO A 395 1.53 2.36 34.21
N MET A 396 1.38 3.55 33.64
CA MET A 396 0.15 4.01 33.00
C MET A 396 0.27 3.92 31.49
N MET A 397 -0.80 3.50 30.83
CA MET A 397 -0.92 3.50 29.36
C MET A 397 -2.11 4.36 28.94
N ASN A 398 -1.87 5.28 28.01
CA ASN A 398 -2.95 5.97 27.32
C ASN A 398 -3.51 5.06 26.22
N VAL A 399 -4.83 4.99 26.13
CA VAL A 399 -5.57 4.36 25.06
C VAL A 399 -6.48 5.38 24.39
N ALA A 400 -6.60 5.28 23.08
CA ALA A 400 -7.43 6.15 22.27
C ALA A 400 -8.45 5.32 21.50
N LEU A 401 -9.72 5.69 21.55
CA LEU A 401 -10.75 5.13 20.68
C LEU A 401 -11.14 6.20 19.67
N THR A 402 -10.81 5.97 18.41
CA THR A 402 -11.35 6.77 17.29
C THR A 402 -12.55 6.05 16.72
N TYR A 403 -13.65 6.76 16.53
CA TYR A 403 -14.93 6.20 16.11
C TYR A 403 -15.67 7.15 15.17
N ASP A 404 -16.59 6.57 14.39
CA ASP A 404 -17.48 7.33 13.51
C ASP A 404 -18.66 7.90 14.32
N HIS A 405 -18.65 9.21 14.53
CA HIS A 405 -19.67 9.90 15.32
C HIS A 405 -21.05 9.98 14.64
N ARG A 406 -21.16 9.53 13.39
CA ARG A 406 -22.46 9.33 12.73
C ARG A 406 -23.21 8.14 13.30
N LEU A 407 -22.48 7.16 13.89
CA LEU A 407 -23.01 5.90 14.40
C LEU A 407 -22.86 5.75 15.92
N ILE A 408 -21.74 6.20 16.48
CA ILE A 408 -21.36 5.99 17.87
C ILE A 408 -21.34 7.33 18.59
N ASP A 409 -22.11 7.45 19.67
CA ASP A 409 -22.12 8.63 20.52
C ASP A 409 -21.00 8.61 21.57
N GLY A 410 -20.67 9.79 22.10
CA GLY A 410 -19.64 9.93 23.12
C GLY A 410 -19.88 9.09 24.37
N ARG A 411 -21.15 8.89 24.78
CA ARG A 411 -21.51 8.01 25.90
C ARG A 411 -21.10 6.56 25.64
N GLU A 412 -21.42 6.02 24.48
CA GLU A 412 -21.13 4.64 24.09
C GLU A 412 -19.63 4.43 23.94
N ALA A 413 -18.93 5.38 23.30
CA ALA A 413 -17.49 5.35 23.16
C ALA A 413 -16.75 5.34 24.51
N VAL A 414 -17.18 6.17 25.46
CA VAL A 414 -16.61 6.22 26.82
C VAL A 414 -16.97 4.96 27.61
N SER A 415 -18.22 4.44 27.48
CA SER A 415 -18.64 3.20 28.11
C SER A 415 -17.77 2.03 27.61
N PHE A 416 -17.58 1.91 26.30
CA PHE A 416 -16.70 0.93 25.68
C PHE A 416 -15.26 0.99 26.22
N LEU A 417 -14.65 2.18 26.28
CA LEU A 417 -13.30 2.34 26.85
C LEU A 417 -13.25 1.99 28.34
N ARG A 418 -14.31 2.29 29.11
CA ARG A 418 -14.39 1.94 30.53
C ARG A 418 -14.47 0.43 30.74
N ILE A 419 -15.15 -0.31 29.87
CA ILE A 419 -15.20 -1.78 29.90
C ILE A 419 -13.80 -2.34 29.64
N ILE A 420 -13.09 -1.84 28.59
CA ILE A 420 -11.70 -2.24 28.31
C ILE A 420 -10.82 -1.94 29.53
N LYS A 421 -10.88 -0.71 30.05
CA LYS A 421 -10.09 -0.29 31.21
C LYS A 421 -10.28 -1.24 32.40
N LYS A 422 -11.52 -1.51 32.80
CA LYS A 422 -11.82 -2.40 33.92
C LYS A 422 -11.27 -3.82 33.72
N ASN A 423 -11.39 -4.36 32.50
CA ASN A 423 -10.91 -5.71 32.19
C ASN A 423 -9.37 -5.79 32.09
N VAL A 424 -8.71 -4.73 31.67
CA VAL A 424 -7.23 -4.68 31.61
C VAL A 424 -6.66 -4.39 33.00
N GLU A 425 -7.24 -3.47 33.76
CA GLU A 425 -6.79 -3.19 35.14
C GLU A 425 -6.99 -4.38 36.09
N ASP A 426 -8.02 -5.21 35.84
CA ASP A 426 -8.27 -6.44 36.57
C ASP A 426 -8.60 -7.60 35.62
N PRO A 427 -7.57 -8.32 35.12
CA PRO A 427 -7.75 -9.43 34.16
C PRO A 427 -8.59 -10.60 34.69
N LEU A 428 -8.73 -10.75 36.01
CA LEU A 428 -9.55 -11.80 36.61
C LEU A 428 -11.05 -11.62 36.31
N ARG A 429 -11.50 -10.37 36.06
CA ARG A 429 -12.87 -10.08 35.65
C ARG A 429 -13.25 -10.79 34.34
N MET A 430 -12.30 -10.96 33.44
CA MET A 430 -12.53 -11.68 32.17
C MET A 430 -12.80 -13.17 32.37
N LEU A 431 -12.31 -13.76 33.47
CA LEU A 431 -12.56 -15.16 33.82
C LEU A 431 -13.89 -15.35 34.58
N THR A 432 -14.34 -14.32 35.30
CA THR A 432 -15.52 -14.39 36.14
C THR A 432 -16.77 -13.87 35.44
N GLU A 433 -16.65 -13.39 34.23
CA GLU A 433 -17.72 -12.77 33.40
C GLU A 433 -18.41 -11.58 34.11
N LEU A 434 -17.67 -10.84 34.96
CA LEU A 434 -18.16 -9.67 35.75
C LEU A 434 -17.92 -8.34 35.04
#